data_695b6b95c7d4a746514aa883670d7eda
#
_entry.id   695b6b95c7d4a746514aa883670d7eda
#
_cell.length_a   1.000
_cell.length_b   1.000
_cell.length_c   1.000
_cell.angle_alpha   90.00
_cell.angle_beta   90.00
_cell.angle_gamma   90.00
#
_symmetry.space_group_name_H-M   'P 1'
#
loop_
_entity.id
_entity.type
_entity.pdbx_description
1 polymer ?
#
loop_
_entity_poly.entity_id
_entity_poly.type
_entity_poly.pdbx_seq_one_letter_code
_entity_poly.pdbx_strand_id
1 'polypeptide(L)'
;MSRGRGRSRRTLFADAVLTYLRSEETYIGIEQRFIELDRATLSVDRLVSELARYAQLHRARDKGGQALWRYRYPVFPRVICVLAGAPRKALIRRRDVALVLLGSDPQIERAYEVAIYFCLLEDLQRNGPFAPIFRSVDEPDRKVDWLGEGEASDTTEERLGQT
;
A
#
# COMPACT_ATOMS: atom_id res chain seq x y z
N MET A 1 -21.27 6.20 39.71
CA MET A 1 -19.94 6.63 39.24
C MET A 1 -19.51 5.71 38.08
N SER A 2 -19.78 6.12 36.87
CA SER A 2 -19.42 5.37 35.65
C SER A 2 -18.01 5.71 35.25
N ARG A 3 -17.06 4.76 35.36
CA ARG A 3 -15.70 4.92 34.87
C ARG A 3 -15.73 4.81 33.35
N GLY A 4 -15.62 5.95 32.66
CA GLY A 4 -15.41 6.00 31.24
C GLY A 4 -14.14 5.22 30.87
N ARG A 5 -14.29 4.11 30.16
CA ARG A 5 -13.19 3.40 29.52
C ARG A 5 -12.57 4.35 28.48
N GLY A 6 -11.43 4.92 28.82
CA GLY A 6 -10.62 5.67 27.87
C GLY A 6 -10.33 4.77 26.68
N ARG A 7 -10.84 5.13 25.50
CA ARG A 7 -10.43 4.53 24.23
C ARG A 7 -8.93 4.77 24.10
N SER A 8 -8.14 3.74 24.33
CA SER A 8 -6.73 3.74 24.01
C SER A 8 -6.59 4.21 22.55
N ARG A 9 -6.01 5.39 22.34
CA ARG A 9 -5.61 5.87 21.03
C ARG A 9 -4.56 4.89 20.51
N ARG A 10 -4.97 3.93 19.70
CA ARG A 10 -4.04 3.04 19.00
C ARG A 10 -3.27 3.90 18.00
N THR A 11 -2.07 4.25 18.32
CA THR A 11 -1.17 4.97 17.43
C THR A 11 -0.71 4.00 16.34
N LEU A 12 -0.79 4.42 15.09
CA LEU A 12 -0.21 3.72 13.96
C LEU A 12 1.20 4.28 13.74
N PHE A 13 2.19 3.40 13.68
CA PHE A 13 3.56 3.74 13.33
C PHE A 13 3.90 2.96 12.07
N ALA A 14 4.24 3.68 11.00
CA ALA A 14 4.89 3.08 9.84
C ALA A 14 6.34 2.75 10.21
N ASP A 15 6.91 1.69 9.62
CA ASP A 15 8.33 1.36 9.80
C ASP A 15 9.23 2.48 9.27
N ALA A 16 8.81 3.13 8.17
CA ALA A 16 9.46 4.32 7.65
C ALA A 16 8.46 5.23 6.92
N VAL A 17 8.82 6.51 6.82
CA VAL A 17 8.15 7.47 5.94
C VAL A 17 9.21 8.02 4.99
N LEU A 18 9.04 7.76 3.69
CA LEU A 18 9.88 8.33 2.66
C LEU A 18 9.25 9.60 2.11
N THR A 19 10.04 10.65 2.02
CA THR A 19 9.66 11.92 1.40
C THR A 19 10.66 12.24 0.30
N TYR A 20 10.18 12.51 -0.90
CA TYR A 20 11.03 12.88 -2.02
C TYR A 20 10.38 13.96 -2.88
N LEU A 21 11.20 14.67 -3.63
CA LEU A 21 10.75 15.70 -4.57
C LEU A 21 10.59 15.05 -5.95
N ARG A 22 9.42 15.22 -6.53
CA ARG A 22 9.17 14.96 -7.94
C ARG A 22 9.30 16.29 -8.69
N SER A 23 10.28 16.38 -9.57
CA SER A 23 10.50 17.57 -10.39
C SER A 23 10.27 17.19 -11.85
N GLU A 24 9.33 17.86 -12.48
CA GLU A 24 9.03 17.82 -13.91
C GLU A 24 9.20 19.24 -14.47
N GLU A 25 9.20 19.40 -15.79
CA GLU A 25 9.45 20.71 -16.42
C GLU A 25 8.55 21.85 -15.91
N THR A 26 7.31 21.52 -15.54
CA THR A 26 6.29 22.50 -15.10
C THR A 26 5.78 22.27 -13.69
N TYR A 27 6.26 21.26 -12.97
CA TYR A 27 5.74 20.86 -11.67
C TYR A 27 6.84 20.39 -10.72
N ILE A 28 6.81 20.91 -9.51
CA ILE A 28 7.59 20.38 -8.38
C ILE A 28 6.60 19.98 -7.29
N GLY A 29 6.59 18.71 -6.95
CA GLY A 29 5.72 18.15 -5.91
C GLY A 29 6.50 17.41 -4.84
N ILE A 30 5.93 17.36 -3.64
CA ILE A 30 6.39 16.51 -2.55
C ILE A 30 5.57 15.23 -2.59
N GLU A 31 6.26 14.12 -2.73
CA GLU A 31 5.68 12.78 -2.70
C GLU A 31 6.06 12.07 -1.40
N GLN A 32 5.11 11.40 -0.79
CA GLN A 32 5.35 10.68 0.46
C GLN A 32 4.82 9.25 0.39
N ARG A 33 5.53 8.34 1.04
CA ARG A 33 5.17 6.92 1.13
C ARG A 33 5.31 6.45 2.57
N PHE A 34 4.31 5.74 3.06
CA PHE A 34 4.44 4.90 4.23
C PHE A 34 5.07 3.58 3.82
N ILE A 35 6.09 3.15 4.51
CA ILE A 35 6.78 1.87 4.26
C ILE A 35 6.50 0.94 5.42
N GLU A 36 6.02 -0.26 5.11
CA GLU A 36 5.87 -1.38 6.03
C GLU A 36 6.76 -2.54 5.55
N LEU A 37 7.63 -3.02 6.42
CA LEU A 37 8.49 -4.17 6.14
C LEU A 37 7.90 -5.42 6.80
N ASP A 38 7.29 -6.27 6.01
CA ASP A 38 6.81 -7.57 6.49
C ASP A 38 7.88 -8.65 6.31
N ARG A 39 8.39 -9.16 7.43
CA ARG A 39 9.40 -10.23 7.47
C ARG A 39 8.79 -11.64 7.49
N ALA A 40 7.52 -11.78 7.17
CA ALA A 40 6.78 -13.03 7.18
C ALA A 40 6.78 -13.78 8.53
N THR A 41 6.97 -13.07 9.64
CA THR A 41 6.98 -13.64 10.99
C THR A 41 5.59 -13.76 11.61
N LEU A 42 4.62 -13.02 11.09
CA LEU A 42 3.22 -13.04 11.52
C LEU A 42 2.33 -13.72 10.48
N SER A 43 1.11 -14.09 10.87
CA SER A 43 0.10 -14.60 9.91
C SER A 43 -0.29 -13.54 8.88
N VAL A 44 -0.83 -13.97 7.74
CA VAL A 44 -1.33 -13.03 6.70
C VAL A 44 -2.51 -12.20 7.25
N ASP A 45 -3.40 -12.79 8.05
CA ASP A 45 -4.52 -12.08 8.68
C ASP A 45 -4.02 -10.93 9.57
N ARG A 46 -2.91 -11.14 10.27
CA ARG A 46 -2.29 -10.10 11.10
C ARG A 46 -1.74 -8.97 10.25
N LEU A 47 -1.03 -9.29 9.17
CA LEU A 47 -0.54 -8.32 8.20
C LEU A 47 -1.69 -7.50 7.61
N VAL A 48 -2.75 -8.16 7.15
CA VAL A 48 -3.95 -7.51 6.60
C VAL A 48 -4.59 -6.57 7.63
N SER A 49 -4.72 -7.03 8.88
CA SER A 49 -5.27 -6.20 9.97
C SER A 49 -4.42 -4.97 10.27
N GLU A 50 -3.11 -5.07 10.15
CA GLU A 50 -2.19 -3.92 10.31
C GLU A 50 -2.31 -2.93 9.15
N LEU A 51 -2.35 -3.41 7.93
CA LEU A 51 -2.54 -2.57 6.74
C LEU A 51 -3.92 -1.90 6.70
N ALA A 52 -4.98 -2.58 7.14
CA ALA A 52 -6.33 -1.99 7.23
C ALA A 52 -6.41 -0.81 8.21
N ARG A 53 -5.45 -0.68 9.14
CA ARG A 53 -5.36 0.48 10.04
C ARG A 53 -5.06 1.79 9.30
N TYR A 54 -4.45 1.75 8.13
CA TYR A 54 -4.26 2.93 7.29
C TYR A 54 -5.58 3.51 6.80
N ALA A 55 -6.57 2.67 6.51
CA ALA A 55 -7.92 3.12 6.21
C ALA A 55 -8.59 3.80 7.43
N GLN A 56 -8.31 3.32 8.64
CA GLN A 56 -8.78 3.97 9.87
C GLN A 56 -8.10 5.33 10.08
N LEU A 57 -6.79 5.43 9.84
CA LEU A 57 -6.04 6.68 9.89
C LEU A 57 -6.58 7.68 8.88
N HIS A 58 -6.82 7.26 7.64
CA HIS A 58 -7.37 8.11 6.59
C HIS A 58 -8.73 8.70 6.97
N ARG A 59 -9.59 7.91 7.63
CA ARG A 59 -10.92 8.33 8.05
C ARG A 59 -10.96 9.10 9.37
N ALA A 60 -9.87 9.11 10.13
CA ALA A 60 -9.83 9.79 11.43
C ALA A 60 -10.00 11.30 11.27
N ARG A 61 -10.89 11.89 12.06
CA ARG A 61 -11.24 13.31 12.04
C ARG A 61 -11.03 13.93 13.41
N ASP A 62 -10.73 15.19 13.44
CA ASP A 62 -10.77 15.99 14.67
C ASP A 62 -12.21 16.41 15.04
N LYS A 63 -12.34 17.20 16.11
CA LYS A 63 -13.64 17.71 16.57
C LYS A 63 -14.33 18.64 15.57
N GLY A 64 -13.55 19.28 14.68
CA GLY A 64 -14.02 20.16 13.61
C GLY A 64 -14.35 19.42 12.30
N GLY A 65 -14.18 18.10 12.26
CA GLY A 65 -14.42 17.28 11.07
C GLY A 65 -13.26 17.21 10.07
N GLN A 66 -12.13 17.88 10.37
CA GLN A 66 -10.95 17.84 9.50
C GLN A 66 -10.21 16.52 9.64
N ALA A 67 -9.72 15.99 8.53
CA ALA A 67 -8.92 14.76 8.52
C ALA A 67 -7.61 14.97 9.29
N LEU A 68 -7.34 14.13 10.29
CA LEU A 68 -6.17 14.26 11.16
C LEU A 68 -4.84 14.15 10.40
N TRP A 69 -4.78 13.35 9.35
CA TRP A 69 -3.58 13.19 8.55
C TRP A 69 -3.19 14.48 7.79
N ARG A 70 -4.14 15.36 7.46
CA ARG A 70 -3.89 16.63 6.73
C ARG A 70 -3.03 17.62 7.52
N TYR A 71 -2.90 17.45 8.83
CA TYR A 71 -1.98 18.25 9.63
C TYR A 71 -0.49 17.94 9.36
N ARG A 72 -0.20 16.81 8.72
CA ARG A 72 1.17 16.37 8.45
C ARG A 72 1.49 16.15 6.98
N TYR A 73 0.48 15.83 6.18
CA TYR A 73 0.65 15.41 4.80
C TYR A 73 -0.27 16.23 3.88
N PRO A 74 0.23 16.78 2.76
CA PRO A 74 -0.62 17.49 1.78
C PRO A 74 -1.56 16.53 1.06
N VAL A 75 -1.10 15.29 0.82
CA VAL A 75 -1.86 14.17 0.26
C VAL A 75 -1.65 12.97 1.14
N PHE A 76 -2.64 12.09 1.28
CA PHE A 76 -2.46 10.85 2.05
C PHE A 76 -1.38 9.98 1.40
N PRO A 77 -0.31 9.62 2.13
CA PRO A 77 0.78 8.85 1.55
C PRO A 77 0.32 7.46 1.09
N ARG A 78 0.78 7.01 -0.05
CA ARG A 78 0.61 5.61 -0.47
C ARG A 78 1.32 4.69 0.52
N VAL A 79 0.75 3.52 0.76
CA VAL A 79 1.32 2.50 1.64
C VAL A 79 2.05 1.47 0.80
N ILE A 80 3.32 1.26 1.06
CA ILE A 80 4.14 0.24 0.39
C ILE A 80 4.48 -0.84 1.40
N CYS A 81 3.96 -2.04 1.20
CA CYS A 81 4.32 -3.22 1.96
C CYS A 81 5.43 -3.99 1.24
N VAL A 82 6.62 -4.02 1.83
CA VAL A 82 7.79 -4.73 1.31
C VAL A 82 7.89 -6.08 2.00
N LEU A 83 7.79 -7.17 1.23
CA LEU A 83 7.81 -8.53 1.75
C LEU A 83 9.23 -9.11 1.73
N ALA A 84 9.64 -9.69 2.85
CA ALA A 84 10.96 -10.30 3.04
C ALA A 84 10.91 -11.49 4.01
N GLY A 85 12.05 -12.13 4.28
CA GLY A 85 12.21 -13.07 5.38
C GLY A 85 11.70 -14.51 5.13
N ALA A 86 11.27 -14.84 3.90
CA ALA A 86 10.87 -16.17 3.50
C ALA A 86 11.27 -16.46 2.04
N PRO A 87 11.23 -17.73 1.59
CA PRO A 87 11.49 -18.06 0.18
C PRO A 87 10.52 -17.33 -0.77
N ARG A 88 11.02 -16.92 -1.94
CA ARG A 88 10.27 -16.15 -2.95
C ARG A 88 8.86 -16.69 -3.21
N LYS A 89 8.72 -18.00 -3.41
CA LYS A 89 7.41 -18.64 -3.67
C LYS A 89 6.42 -18.42 -2.52
N ALA A 90 6.89 -18.49 -1.27
CA ALA A 90 6.06 -18.22 -0.08
C ALA A 90 5.66 -16.75 0.02
N LEU A 91 6.57 -15.82 -0.30
CA LEU A 91 6.28 -14.39 -0.30
C LEU A 91 5.28 -14.00 -1.39
N ILE A 92 5.39 -14.58 -2.59
CA ILE A 92 4.41 -14.39 -3.67
C ILE A 92 3.02 -14.84 -3.21
N ARG A 93 2.91 -16.06 -2.66
CA ARG A 93 1.63 -16.56 -2.14
C ARG A 93 1.09 -15.67 -1.02
N ARG A 94 1.96 -15.21 -0.11
CA ARG A 94 1.60 -14.32 0.98
C ARG A 94 1.04 -12.99 0.46
N ARG A 95 1.68 -12.39 -0.53
CA ARG A 95 1.20 -11.19 -1.23
C ARG A 95 -0.17 -11.42 -1.84
N ASP A 96 -0.34 -12.49 -2.60
CA ASP A 96 -1.57 -12.74 -3.36
C ASP A 96 -2.76 -12.98 -2.41
N VAL A 97 -2.55 -13.70 -1.31
CA VAL A 97 -3.57 -13.86 -0.26
C VAL A 97 -3.89 -12.51 0.41
N ALA A 98 -2.87 -11.71 0.73
CA ALA A 98 -3.09 -10.39 1.34
C ALA A 98 -3.87 -9.44 0.41
N LEU A 99 -3.57 -9.44 -0.89
CA LEU A 99 -4.30 -8.66 -1.90
C LEU A 99 -5.79 -9.04 -1.94
N VAL A 100 -6.10 -10.33 -1.96
CA VAL A 100 -7.50 -10.82 -1.93
C VAL A 100 -8.21 -10.41 -0.65
N LEU A 101 -7.57 -10.59 0.51
CA LEU A 101 -8.18 -10.26 1.80
C LEU A 101 -8.42 -8.75 1.96
N LEU A 102 -7.45 -7.92 1.55
CA LEU A 102 -7.60 -6.46 1.58
C LEU A 102 -8.65 -5.97 0.60
N GLY A 103 -8.68 -6.51 -0.62
CA GLY A 103 -9.69 -6.17 -1.62
C GLY A 103 -11.12 -6.53 -1.21
N SER A 104 -11.28 -7.48 -0.28
CA SER A 104 -12.56 -7.87 0.30
C SER A 104 -12.87 -7.18 1.64
N ASP A 105 -11.96 -6.36 2.18
CA ASP A 105 -12.15 -5.69 3.46
C ASP A 105 -13.02 -4.43 3.30
N PRO A 106 -14.22 -4.37 3.93
CA PRO A 106 -15.09 -3.20 3.83
C PRO A 106 -14.47 -1.90 4.35
N GLN A 107 -13.44 -1.97 5.19
CA GLN A 107 -12.72 -0.78 5.65
C GLN A 107 -11.84 -0.20 4.55
N ILE A 108 -11.20 -1.05 3.76
CA ILE A 108 -10.41 -0.66 2.59
C ILE A 108 -11.32 -0.16 1.47
N GLU A 109 -12.39 -0.88 1.15
CA GLU A 109 -13.38 -0.47 0.14
C GLU A 109 -13.92 0.94 0.41
N ARG A 110 -14.24 1.27 1.67
CA ARG A 110 -14.73 2.60 2.07
C ARG A 110 -13.65 3.67 2.07
N ALA A 111 -12.39 3.30 2.02
CA ALA A 111 -11.24 4.20 1.99
C ALA A 111 -10.49 4.08 0.66
N TYR A 112 -11.23 4.17 -0.45
CA TYR A 112 -10.72 4.02 -1.82
C TYR A 112 -9.54 4.96 -2.16
N GLU A 113 -9.34 6.03 -1.39
CA GLU A 113 -8.19 6.92 -1.54
C GLU A 113 -6.91 6.36 -0.90
N VAL A 114 -6.99 5.26 -0.12
CA VAL A 114 -5.84 4.63 0.51
C VAL A 114 -5.25 3.58 -0.43
N ALA A 115 -4.25 3.98 -1.20
CA ALA A 115 -3.56 3.09 -2.11
C ALA A 115 -2.53 2.24 -1.35
N ILE A 116 -2.67 0.91 -1.41
CA ILE A 116 -1.76 -0.07 -0.79
C ILE A 116 -1.11 -0.90 -1.88
N TYR A 117 0.23 -0.93 -1.88
CA TYR A 117 1.05 -1.64 -2.85
C TYR A 117 1.93 -2.67 -2.16
N PHE A 118 2.22 -3.75 -2.86
CA PHE A 118 3.10 -4.81 -2.42
C PHE A 118 4.25 -5.02 -3.39
N CYS A 119 5.46 -5.21 -2.88
CA CYS A 119 6.59 -5.72 -3.64
C CYS A 119 7.41 -6.71 -2.79
N LEU A 120 8.25 -7.49 -3.42
CA LEU A 120 9.25 -8.31 -2.74
C LEU A 120 10.53 -7.49 -2.60
N LEU A 121 11.18 -7.56 -1.42
CA LEU A 121 12.46 -6.87 -1.18
C LEU A 121 13.52 -7.27 -2.22
N GLU A 122 13.57 -8.54 -2.59
CA GLU A 122 14.48 -9.04 -3.62
C GLU A 122 14.29 -8.34 -4.98
N ASP A 123 13.03 -8.14 -5.40
CA ASP A 123 12.72 -7.44 -6.65
C ASP A 123 13.10 -5.96 -6.57
N LEU A 124 12.83 -5.32 -5.43
CA LEU A 124 13.20 -3.94 -5.18
C LEU A 124 14.73 -3.74 -5.21
N GLN A 125 15.48 -4.65 -4.59
CA GLN A 125 16.95 -4.60 -4.59
C GLN A 125 17.56 -4.84 -5.97
N ARG A 126 16.95 -5.74 -6.77
CA ARG A 126 17.45 -6.11 -8.09
C ARG A 126 17.12 -5.09 -9.17
N ASN A 127 15.90 -4.56 -9.15
CA ASN A 127 15.36 -3.78 -10.27
C ASN A 127 15.17 -2.29 -9.94
N GLY A 128 15.26 -1.93 -8.66
CA GLY A 128 14.98 -0.57 -8.19
C GLY A 128 13.47 -0.22 -8.16
N PRO A 129 13.14 0.93 -7.58
CA PRO A 129 11.75 1.34 -7.35
C PRO A 129 11.00 1.79 -8.61
N PHE A 130 11.71 2.13 -9.67
CA PHE A 130 11.11 2.60 -10.93
C PHE A 130 10.85 1.46 -11.94
N ALA A 131 11.09 0.20 -11.54
CA ALA A 131 10.67 -0.95 -12.32
C ALA A 131 9.24 -1.36 -11.94
N PRO A 132 8.46 -2.00 -12.86
CA PRO A 132 7.09 -2.44 -12.61
C PRO A 132 7.06 -3.69 -11.73
N ILE A 133 7.38 -3.53 -10.45
CA ILE A 133 7.49 -4.59 -9.44
C ILE A 133 6.38 -4.56 -8.38
N PHE A 134 5.59 -3.49 -8.35
CA PHE A 134 4.54 -3.31 -7.35
C PHE A 134 3.18 -3.80 -7.87
N ARG A 135 2.38 -4.38 -6.98
CA ARG A 135 0.98 -4.73 -7.22
C ARG A 135 0.09 -4.04 -6.21
N SER A 136 -0.98 -3.39 -6.67
CA SER A 136 -1.93 -2.71 -5.80
C SER A 136 -3.10 -3.60 -5.42
N VAL A 137 -3.80 -3.20 -4.34
CA VAL A 137 -5.06 -3.86 -3.93
C VAL A 137 -6.17 -3.64 -4.97
N ASP A 138 -6.18 -2.46 -5.61
CA ASP A 138 -7.23 -2.09 -6.57
C ASP A 138 -7.05 -2.79 -7.92
N GLU A 139 -5.80 -3.00 -8.35
CA GLU A 139 -5.45 -3.66 -9.61
C GLU A 139 -4.40 -4.77 -9.37
N PRO A 140 -4.79 -5.91 -8.74
CA PRO A 140 -3.83 -6.92 -8.29
C PRO A 140 -3.09 -7.64 -9.42
N ASP A 141 -3.65 -7.67 -10.62
CA ASP A 141 -3.04 -8.31 -11.79
C ASP A 141 -2.07 -7.39 -12.55
N ARG A 142 -2.18 -6.08 -12.34
CA ARG A 142 -1.30 -5.10 -12.97
C ARG A 142 -0.05 -4.86 -12.12
N LYS A 143 1.10 -4.83 -12.79
CA LYS A 143 2.35 -4.38 -12.18
C LYS A 143 2.57 -2.91 -12.50
N VAL A 144 2.98 -2.16 -11.50
CA VAL A 144 3.29 -0.73 -11.61
C VAL A 144 4.65 -0.45 -10.97
N ASP A 145 5.21 0.69 -11.29
CA ASP A 145 6.41 1.23 -10.65
C ASP A 145 6.07 1.99 -9.35
N TRP A 146 7.06 2.58 -8.76
CA TRP A 146 6.94 3.40 -7.55
C TRP A 146 5.97 4.59 -7.68
N LEU A 147 5.82 5.14 -8.89
CA LEU A 147 4.92 6.25 -9.17
C LEU A 147 3.47 5.78 -9.40
N GLY A 148 3.26 4.47 -9.54
CA GLY A 148 1.98 3.88 -9.89
C GLY A 148 1.74 3.86 -11.40
N GLU A 149 2.80 4.11 -12.19
CA GLU A 149 2.80 3.98 -13.62
C GLU A 149 3.23 2.56 -14.02
N GLY A 150 2.61 1.97 -14.98
CA GLY A 150 2.90 0.61 -15.41
C GLY A 150 2.69 0.43 -16.90
N GLU A 151 3.34 -0.57 -17.49
CA GLU A 151 3.01 -1.00 -18.85
C GLU A 151 1.55 -1.47 -18.88
N ALA A 152 0.77 -0.94 -19.82
CA ALA A 152 -0.53 -1.50 -20.14
C ALA A 152 -0.32 -2.98 -20.47
N SER A 153 -1.10 -3.87 -19.86
CA SER A 153 -1.07 -5.30 -20.18
C SER A 153 -1.29 -5.44 -21.67
N ASP A 154 -0.26 -5.85 -22.39
CA ASP A 154 -0.35 -6.18 -23.82
C ASP A 154 -1.13 -7.50 -23.98
N THR A 155 -2.45 -7.41 -23.83
CA THR A 155 -3.38 -8.55 -23.95
C THR A 155 -3.95 -8.63 -25.37
N THR A 156 -3.18 -8.20 -26.38
CA THR A 156 -3.69 -8.12 -27.76
C THR A 156 -2.97 -9.03 -28.78
N GLU A 157 -1.98 -9.83 -28.41
CA GLU A 157 -1.22 -10.61 -29.42
C GLU A 157 -1.46 -12.13 -29.47
N GLU A 158 -2.36 -12.72 -28.66
CA GLU A 158 -2.61 -14.18 -28.73
C GLU A 158 -3.90 -14.61 -29.46
N ARG A 159 -4.60 -13.75 -30.20
CA ARG A 159 -5.82 -14.13 -30.92
C ARG A 159 -5.77 -14.09 -32.45
N LEU A 160 -4.62 -13.91 -33.06
CA LEU A 160 -4.54 -13.85 -34.53
C LEU A 160 -3.60 -14.91 -35.15
N GLY A 161 -3.41 -16.04 -34.53
CA GLY A 161 -2.55 -17.11 -35.00
C GLY A 161 -3.19 -18.49 -35.16
N GLN A 162 -4.50 -18.56 -35.47
CA GLN A 162 -5.14 -19.84 -35.92
C GLN A 162 -6.18 -19.56 -37.01
N THR A 163 -5.71 -19.59 -38.22
CA THR A 163 -6.51 -19.92 -39.40
C THR A 163 -5.69 -20.79 -40.33
#